data_b49582633c01f00f534878b71eca7db0
#
_entry.id   b49582633c01f00f534878b71eca7db0
#
_cell.length_a   1.000
_cell.length_b   1.000
_cell.length_c   1.000
_cell.angle_alpha   90.00
_cell.angle_beta   90.00
_cell.angle_gamma   90.00
#
_symmetry.space_group_name_H-M   'P 1'
#
loop_
_entity.id
_entity.type
_entity.pdbx_description
1 polymer ?
#
loop_
_entity_poly.entity_id
_entity_poly.type
_entity_poly.pdbx_seq_one_letter_code
_entity_poly.pdbx_strand_id
1 'polypeptide(L)'
;MRLRDRVAIITGAAQGIGKAYALRFAREGAHVVAADLRDDQARAVATECAALGPEALGARVDIADEASTRALAEATVARFGRVDVLVNNAAIYYDLDRTENTLAYFNRVLSVNLTGAWLMSRAVERFMKRQRKGKIIHQSSTAAYLGNVGMVDTEDPEKPMPPFHYSIAKIGIAGLTKYMAGALGPWGINVNAIAPGVTMTEATRKIVPEEIASALVMFSALRRALQPEDLTGTAVFLASADSDLMTGQVLVVDGGMIMLG
;
A
#
# COMPACT_ATOMS: atom_id res chain seq x y z
N MET A 1 -0.61 13.83 -18.64
CA MET A 1 -0.19 13.90 -17.23
C MET A 1 -1.42 14.09 -16.35
N ARG A 2 -1.85 13.00 -15.70
CA ARG A 2 -3.10 12.95 -14.89
C ARG A 2 -2.91 13.48 -13.47
N LEU A 3 -1.66 13.60 -12.99
CA LEU A 3 -1.31 14.03 -11.64
C LEU A 3 -0.48 15.31 -11.61
N ARG A 4 -0.55 16.12 -12.67
CA ARG A 4 0.22 17.36 -12.78
C ARG A 4 0.04 18.24 -11.54
N ASP A 5 1.15 18.68 -10.96
CA ASP A 5 1.25 19.58 -9.80
C ASP A 5 0.60 19.02 -8.51
N ARG A 6 0.27 17.72 -8.46
CA ARG A 6 -0.16 17.04 -7.23
C ARG A 6 1.04 16.67 -6.38
N VAL A 7 0.90 16.78 -5.08
CA VAL A 7 1.90 16.30 -4.11
C VAL A 7 1.45 14.95 -3.54
N ALA A 8 2.25 13.91 -3.80
CA ALA A 8 1.94 12.53 -3.43
C ALA A 8 2.97 11.96 -2.45
N ILE A 9 2.54 11.54 -1.28
CA ILE A 9 3.34 10.75 -0.33
C ILE A 9 3.12 9.27 -0.64
N ILE A 10 4.20 8.51 -0.81
CA ILE A 10 4.15 7.07 -1.03
C ILE A 10 5.03 6.40 0.03
N THR A 11 4.40 5.61 0.91
CA THR A 11 5.12 4.87 1.94
C THR A 11 5.61 3.51 1.42
N GLY A 12 6.74 3.02 1.92
CA GLY A 12 7.37 1.80 1.40
C GLY A 12 7.90 1.99 -0.03
N ALA A 13 8.36 3.20 -0.36
CA ALA A 13 8.73 3.58 -1.72
C ALA A 13 10.15 3.17 -2.12
N ALA A 14 10.96 2.62 -1.22
CA ALA A 14 12.35 2.27 -1.51
C ALA A 14 12.50 1.13 -2.53
N GLN A 15 11.48 0.28 -2.72
CA GLN A 15 11.52 -0.87 -3.62
C GLN A 15 10.13 -1.33 -4.08
N GLY A 16 10.09 -2.31 -4.96
CA GLY A 16 8.89 -3.06 -5.35
C GLY A 16 7.73 -2.18 -5.81
N ILE A 17 6.52 -2.46 -5.33
CA ILE A 17 5.29 -1.76 -5.73
C ILE A 17 5.38 -0.26 -5.40
N GLY A 18 5.89 0.10 -4.21
CA GLY A 18 6.00 1.51 -3.81
C GLY A 18 6.93 2.31 -4.71
N LYS A 19 8.08 1.75 -5.12
CA LYS A 19 8.98 2.36 -6.10
C LYS A 19 8.30 2.53 -7.46
N ALA A 20 7.59 1.50 -7.94
CA ALA A 20 6.85 1.57 -9.20
C ALA A 20 5.77 2.67 -9.18
N TYR A 21 5.04 2.81 -8.07
CA TYR A 21 4.10 3.91 -7.86
C TYR A 21 4.79 5.27 -7.91
N ALA A 22 5.91 5.44 -7.19
CA ALA A 22 6.66 6.69 -7.14
C ALA A 22 7.10 7.15 -8.54
N LEU A 23 7.74 6.27 -9.29
CA LEU A 23 8.20 6.56 -10.65
C LEU A 23 7.04 6.83 -11.61
N ARG A 24 5.94 6.06 -11.50
CA ARG A 24 4.77 6.31 -12.34
C ARG A 24 4.10 7.62 -12.02
N PHE A 25 3.94 7.99 -10.76
CA PHE A 25 3.35 9.26 -10.35
C PHE A 25 4.19 10.44 -10.83
N ALA A 26 5.52 10.36 -10.74
CA ALA A 26 6.41 11.36 -11.29
C ALA A 26 6.23 11.52 -12.82
N ARG A 27 6.13 10.43 -13.58
CA ARG A 27 5.83 10.47 -15.03
C ARG A 27 4.48 11.10 -15.35
N GLU A 28 3.53 11.02 -14.41
CA GLU A 28 2.22 11.69 -14.53
C GLU A 28 2.22 13.15 -14.05
N GLY A 29 3.40 13.68 -13.68
CA GLY A 29 3.60 15.06 -13.30
C GLY A 29 3.40 15.39 -11.82
N ALA A 30 3.33 14.38 -10.94
CA ALA A 30 3.22 14.60 -9.50
C ALA A 30 4.59 14.91 -8.88
N HIS A 31 4.62 15.82 -7.90
CA HIS A 31 5.71 15.93 -6.95
C HIS A 31 5.62 14.73 -5.99
N VAL A 32 6.71 14.02 -5.80
CA VAL A 32 6.71 12.73 -5.07
C VAL A 32 7.51 12.83 -3.77
N VAL A 33 6.90 12.43 -2.67
CA VAL A 33 7.60 12.13 -1.43
C VAL A 33 7.74 10.62 -1.31
N ALA A 34 8.93 10.13 -1.64
CA ALA A 34 9.30 8.74 -1.50
C ALA A 34 9.70 8.47 -0.04
N ALA A 35 8.84 7.80 0.71
CA ALA A 35 9.01 7.59 2.14
C ALA A 35 9.23 6.10 2.47
N ASP A 36 10.27 5.79 3.23
CA ASP A 36 10.60 4.41 3.64
C ASP A 36 11.37 4.42 4.96
N LEU A 37 11.43 3.28 5.65
CA LEU A 37 12.31 3.11 6.81
C LEU A 37 13.80 3.20 6.40
N ARG A 38 14.12 2.80 5.16
CA ARG A 38 15.45 2.82 4.56
C ARG A 38 15.69 4.15 3.84
N ASP A 39 16.21 5.13 4.58
CA ASP A 39 16.38 6.52 4.14
C ASP A 39 17.18 6.64 2.84
N ASP A 40 18.33 5.97 2.74
CA ASP A 40 19.22 6.04 1.57
C ASP A 40 18.50 5.58 0.28
N GLN A 41 17.74 4.48 0.37
CA GLN A 41 17.00 3.95 -0.75
C GLN A 41 15.80 4.84 -1.12
N ALA A 42 15.12 5.43 -0.14
CA ALA A 42 14.06 6.40 -0.38
C ALA A 42 14.59 7.64 -1.12
N ARG A 43 15.78 8.15 -0.73
CA ARG A 43 16.46 9.26 -1.40
C ARG A 43 16.89 8.89 -2.82
N ALA A 44 17.37 7.68 -3.04
CA ALA A 44 17.71 7.21 -4.40
C ALA A 44 16.48 7.21 -5.32
N VAL A 45 15.34 6.68 -4.83
CA VAL A 45 14.09 6.70 -5.60
C VAL A 45 13.58 8.13 -5.84
N ALA A 46 13.73 9.04 -4.88
CA ALA A 46 13.37 10.44 -5.09
C ALA A 46 14.25 11.08 -6.18
N THR A 47 15.54 10.76 -6.24
CA THR A 47 16.43 11.21 -7.32
C THR A 47 15.97 10.69 -8.68
N GLU A 48 15.58 9.42 -8.77
CA GLU A 48 15.00 8.85 -10.00
C GLU A 48 13.69 9.55 -10.40
N CYS A 49 12.83 9.89 -9.42
CA CYS A 49 11.61 10.65 -9.68
C CYS A 49 11.90 12.07 -10.20
N ALA A 50 12.84 12.79 -9.57
CA ALA A 50 13.22 14.14 -9.97
C ALA A 50 13.79 14.19 -11.40
N ALA A 51 14.51 13.16 -11.84
CA ALA A 51 15.00 13.02 -13.21
C ALA A 51 13.87 12.95 -14.27
N LEU A 52 12.62 12.71 -13.86
CA LEU A 52 11.44 12.68 -14.73
C LEU A 52 10.75 14.06 -14.86
N GLY A 53 11.25 15.10 -14.18
CA GLY A 53 10.82 16.49 -14.30
C GLY A 53 10.18 17.10 -13.06
N PRO A 54 9.28 16.42 -12.30
CA PRO A 54 8.73 16.98 -11.07
C PRO A 54 9.75 17.03 -9.93
N GLU A 55 9.46 17.86 -8.90
CA GLU A 55 10.26 17.82 -7.69
C GLU A 55 9.98 16.53 -6.89
N ALA A 56 10.99 16.02 -6.19
CA ALA A 56 10.84 14.88 -5.32
C ALA A 56 11.63 15.03 -4.02
N LEU A 57 11.16 14.36 -2.97
CA LEU A 57 11.76 14.31 -1.64
C LEU A 57 11.88 12.85 -1.20
N GLY A 58 13.06 12.39 -0.84
CA GLY A 58 13.27 11.15 -0.13
C GLY A 58 13.26 11.39 1.38
N ALA A 59 12.51 10.62 2.14
CA ALA A 59 12.39 10.80 3.57
C ALA A 59 12.31 9.47 4.32
N ARG A 60 12.99 9.42 5.49
CA ARG A 60 12.82 8.30 6.41
C ARG A 60 11.49 8.41 7.14
N VAL A 61 10.76 7.29 7.20
CA VAL A 61 9.56 7.17 8.04
C VAL A 61 9.46 5.78 8.64
N ASP A 62 9.18 5.72 9.93
CA ASP A 62 8.61 4.53 10.56
C ASP A 62 7.10 4.74 10.68
N ILE A 63 6.32 4.01 9.91
CA ILE A 63 4.87 4.18 9.91
C ILE A 63 4.20 3.63 11.17
N ALA A 64 4.89 2.78 11.95
CA ALA A 64 4.39 2.30 13.24
C ALA A 64 4.61 3.31 14.38
N ASP A 65 5.36 4.39 14.13
CA ASP A 65 5.60 5.49 15.08
C ASP A 65 4.77 6.73 14.69
N GLU A 66 3.86 7.13 15.58
CA GLU A 66 3.00 8.29 15.38
C GLU A 66 3.78 9.60 15.20
N ALA A 67 4.86 9.80 15.95
CA ALA A 67 5.69 11.00 15.84
C ALA A 67 6.39 11.07 14.48
N SER A 68 6.90 9.93 13.99
CA SER A 68 7.53 9.81 12.68
C SER A 68 6.55 10.11 11.53
N THR A 69 5.33 9.57 11.60
CA THR A 69 4.30 9.83 10.57
C THR A 69 3.88 11.29 10.54
N ARG A 70 3.74 11.91 11.71
CA ARG A 70 3.41 13.35 11.83
C ARG A 70 4.52 14.22 11.25
N ALA A 71 5.77 13.93 11.60
CA ALA A 71 6.93 14.68 11.10
C ALA A 71 7.04 14.60 9.56
N LEU A 72 6.78 13.43 8.95
CA LEU A 72 6.76 13.29 7.49
C LEU A 72 5.69 14.16 6.85
N ALA A 73 4.47 14.17 7.38
CA ALA A 73 3.38 14.98 6.84
C ALA A 73 3.69 16.49 6.96
N GLU A 74 4.26 16.93 8.08
CA GLU A 74 4.68 18.31 8.31
C GLU A 74 5.83 18.72 7.38
N ALA A 75 6.84 17.89 7.22
CA ALA A 75 7.95 18.13 6.29
C ALA A 75 7.47 18.23 4.84
N THR A 76 6.51 17.39 4.45
CA THR A 76 5.89 17.45 3.12
C THR A 76 5.20 18.79 2.89
N VAL A 77 4.38 19.22 3.85
CA VAL A 77 3.67 20.51 3.72
C VAL A 77 4.64 21.70 3.80
N ALA A 78 5.66 21.64 4.63
CA ALA A 78 6.69 22.67 4.68
C ALA A 78 7.43 22.83 3.32
N ARG A 79 7.66 21.70 2.62
CA ARG A 79 8.37 21.69 1.34
C ARG A 79 7.50 22.09 0.14
N PHE A 80 6.25 21.58 0.08
CA PHE A 80 5.39 21.65 -1.10
C PHE A 80 4.11 22.48 -0.88
N GLY A 81 3.84 22.93 0.35
CA GLY A 81 2.64 23.69 0.72
C GLY A 81 1.35 22.85 0.85
N ARG A 82 1.36 21.59 0.45
CA ARG A 82 0.15 20.75 0.37
C ARG A 82 0.45 19.25 0.41
N VAL A 83 -0.60 18.45 0.60
CA VAL A 83 -0.61 16.99 0.37
C VAL A 83 -1.90 16.67 -0.38
N ASP A 84 -1.80 16.16 -1.61
CA ASP A 84 -2.97 15.80 -2.43
C ASP A 84 -3.28 14.30 -2.39
N VAL A 85 -2.24 13.49 -2.35
CA VAL A 85 -2.36 12.03 -2.40
C VAL A 85 -1.50 11.40 -1.32
N LEU A 86 -2.06 10.42 -0.63
CA LEU A 86 -1.33 9.48 0.23
C LEU A 86 -1.52 8.06 -0.30
N VAL A 87 -0.41 7.35 -0.56
CA VAL A 87 -0.41 5.92 -0.85
C VAL A 87 0.20 5.18 0.33
N ASN A 88 -0.64 4.52 1.12
CA ASN A 88 -0.24 3.65 2.22
C ASN A 88 0.13 2.27 1.67
N ASN A 89 1.36 2.14 1.18
CA ASN A 89 1.87 0.91 0.60
C ASN A 89 2.84 0.15 1.52
N ALA A 90 3.52 0.83 2.45
CA ALA A 90 4.47 0.19 3.35
C ALA A 90 3.82 -0.97 4.12
N ALA A 91 4.50 -2.10 4.15
CA ALA A 91 4.06 -3.31 4.83
C ALA A 91 5.26 -4.22 5.14
N ILE A 92 5.12 -5.05 6.14
CA ILE A 92 5.98 -6.20 6.37
C ILE A 92 5.27 -7.46 5.86
N TYR A 93 5.96 -8.25 5.08
CA TYR A 93 5.47 -9.50 4.52
C TYR A 93 6.52 -10.62 4.61
N TYR A 94 7.79 -10.31 4.42
CA TYR A 94 8.88 -11.28 4.35
C TYR A 94 9.67 -11.49 5.63
N ASP A 95 9.37 -10.71 6.67
CA ASP A 95 9.78 -11.07 8.02
C ASP A 95 8.87 -12.18 8.60
N LEU A 96 7.90 -12.64 7.78
CA LEU A 96 7.09 -13.78 8.09
C LEU A 96 7.94 -15.03 8.03
N ASP A 97 8.55 -15.42 9.13
CA ASP A 97 8.73 -16.84 9.36
C ASP A 97 7.33 -17.45 9.33
N ARG A 98 7.05 -18.25 8.31
CA ARG A 98 5.73 -18.89 8.12
C ARG A 98 5.35 -19.79 9.29
N THR A 99 6.29 -20.06 10.16
CA THR A 99 6.12 -20.87 11.37
C THR A 99 5.92 -20.04 12.62
N GLU A 100 6.20 -18.71 12.59
CA GLU A 100 6.05 -17.85 13.75
C GLU A 100 4.59 -17.47 13.99
N ASN A 101 4.00 -18.00 15.09
CA ASN A 101 2.62 -17.73 15.50
C ASN A 101 2.59 -17.17 16.93
N THR A 102 3.48 -16.22 17.24
CA THR A 102 3.55 -15.57 18.56
C THR A 102 2.68 -14.32 18.60
N LEU A 103 2.18 -13.97 19.80
CA LEU A 103 1.44 -12.74 20.03
C LEU A 103 2.30 -11.50 19.69
N ALA A 104 3.59 -11.55 20.00
CA ALA A 104 4.52 -10.45 19.70
C ALA A 104 4.61 -10.20 18.18
N TYR A 105 4.72 -11.26 17.40
CA TYR A 105 4.77 -11.17 15.95
C TYR A 105 3.42 -10.73 15.35
N PHE A 106 2.31 -11.27 15.82
CA PHE A 106 0.96 -10.82 15.46
C PHE A 106 0.82 -9.30 15.66
N ASN A 107 1.16 -8.81 16.86
CA ASN A 107 1.09 -7.38 17.17
C ASN A 107 2.02 -6.54 16.28
N ARG A 108 3.22 -7.02 15.96
CA ARG A 108 4.14 -6.34 15.04
C ARG A 108 3.54 -6.20 13.65
N VAL A 109 2.97 -7.28 13.10
CA VAL A 109 2.35 -7.25 11.77
C VAL A 109 1.17 -6.27 11.73
N LEU A 110 0.30 -6.29 12.73
CA LEU A 110 -0.82 -5.35 12.82
C LEU A 110 -0.35 -3.91 13.01
N SER A 111 0.67 -3.69 13.85
CA SER A 111 1.24 -2.36 14.10
C SER A 111 1.73 -1.71 12.81
N VAL A 112 2.45 -2.45 11.97
CA VAL A 112 2.95 -1.91 10.69
C VAL A 112 1.84 -1.86 9.64
N ASN A 113 1.19 -3.01 9.37
CA ASN A 113 0.37 -3.16 8.16
C ASN A 113 -1.03 -2.53 8.28
N LEU A 114 -1.55 -2.35 9.49
CA LEU A 114 -2.88 -1.76 9.74
C LEU A 114 -2.77 -0.44 10.47
N THR A 115 -2.18 -0.45 11.68
CA THR A 115 -2.06 0.77 12.51
C THR A 115 -1.21 1.82 11.80
N GLY A 116 -0.12 1.44 11.14
CA GLY A 116 0.73 2.36 10.38
C GLY A 116 0.00 3.08 9.25
N ALA A 117 -0.85 2.37 8.51
CA ALA A 117 -1.69 2.99 7.47
C ALA A 117 -2.69 4.00 8.07
N TRP A 118 -3.26 3.69 9.23
CA TRP A 118 -4.14 4.61 9.96
C TRP A 118 -3.37 5.83 10.47
N LEU A 119 -2.19 5.65 11.09
CA LEU A 119 -1.36 6.75 11.60
C LEU A 119 -0.95 7.71 10.48
N MET A 120 -0.48 7.20 9.33
CA MET A 120 -0.15 8.04 8.18
C MET A 120 -1.38 8.79 7.65
N SER A 121 -2.54 8.13 7.59
CA SER A 121 -3.77 8.77 7.15
C SER A 121 -4.18 9.89 8.12
N ARG A 122 -4.09 9.68 9.44
CA ARG A 122 -4.31 10.71 10.46
C ARG A 122 -3.33 11.89 10.33
N ALA A 123 -2.08 11.61 10.02
CA ALA A 123 -1.07 12.65 9.88
C ALA A 123 -1.39 13.64 8.75
N VAL A 124 -1.93 13.14 7.62
CA VAL A 124 -2.25 13.98 6.45
C VAL A 124 -3.67 14.55 6.47
N GLU A 125 -4.62 13.91 7.17
CA GLU A 125 -6.05 14.28 7.09
C GLU A 125 -6.32 15.73 7.45
N ARG A 126 -5.61 16.30 8.43
CA ARG A 126 -5.78 17.69 8.86
C ARG A 126 -5.44 18.69 7.74
N PHE A 127 -4.46 18.38 6.91
CA PHE A 127 -4.06 19.19 5.77
C PHE A 127 -5.06 19.03 4.62
N MET A 128 -5.44 17.81 4.30
CA MET A 128 -6.45 17.52 3.27
C MET A 128 -7.82 18.11 3.63
N LYS A 129 -8.22 18.08 4.91
CA LYS A 129 -9.46 18.72 5.40
C LYS A 129 -9.44 20.24 5.17
N ARG A 130 -8.31 20.92 5.45
CA ARG A 130 -8.15 22.36 5.18
C ARG A 130 -8.21 22.66 3.68
N GLN A 131 -7.67 21.76 2.85
CA GLN A 131 -7.71 21.85 1.39
C GLN A 131 -9.10 21.54 0.82
N ARG A 132 -10.01 20.92 1.60
CA ARG A 132 -11.29 20.38 1.13
C ARG A 132 -11.13 19.41 -0.04
N LYS A 133 -10.01 18.74 -0.12
CA LYS A 133 -9.64 17.81 -1.18
C LYS A 133 -8.50 16.90 -0.76
N GLY A 134 -8.57 15.62 -1.14
CA GLY A 134 -7.50 14.66 -0.92
C GLY A 134 -7.85 13.26 -1.47
N LYS A 135 -6.82 12.47 -1.70
CA LYS A 135 -6.95 11.05 -2.10
C LYS A 135 -6.09 10.20 -1.17
N ILE A 136 -6.68 9.23 -0.50
CA ILE A 136 -5.97 8.24 0.30
C ILE A 136 -6.16 6.87 -0.37
N ILE A 137 -5.05 6.22 -0.68
CA ILE A 137 -5.03 4.92 -1.34
C ILE A 137 -4.33 3.95 -0.39
N HIS A 138 -5.07 2.96 0.08
CA HIS A 138 -4.52 1.90 0.91
C HIS A 138 -4.09 0.70 0.06
N GLN A 139 -3.01 0.04 0.46
CA GLN A 139 -2.58 -1.22 -0.13
C GLN A 139 -3.13 -2.39 0.70
N SER A 140 -4.21 -3.03 0.21
CA SER A 140 -4.73 -4.29 0.71
C SER A 140 -3.98 -5.47 0.04
N SER A 141 -4.63 -6.59 -0.13
CA SER A 141 -4.12 -7.80 -0.82
C SER A 141 -5.29 -8.75 -1.10
N THR A 142 -5.18 -9.61 -2.10
CA THR A 142 -6.08 -10.76 -2.27
C THR A 142 -6.05 -11.71 -1.07
N ALA A 143 -4.96 -11.73 -0.29
CA ALA A 143 -4.88 -12.47 0.96
C ALA A 143 -5.96 -12.06 1.99
N ALA A 144 -6.57 -10.88 1.86
CA ALA A 144 -7.72 -10.46 2.66
C ALA A 144 -9.00 -11.27 2.38
N TYR A 145 -9.08 -11.94 1.24
CA TYR A 145 -10.27 -12.64 0.75
C TYR A 145 -10.07 -14.14 0.61
N LEU A 146 -8.82 -14.61 0.71
CA LEU A 146 -8.47 -16.02 0.67
C LEU A 146 -8.45 -16.57 2.11
N GLY A 147 -9.31 -17.55 2.39
CA GLY A 147 -9.14 -18.40 3.57
C GLY A 147 -7.96 -19.36 3.38
N ASN A 148 -7.44 -19.91 4.47
CA ASN A 148 -6.39 -20.94 4.42
C ASN A 148 -6.96 -22.33 4.05
N VAL A 149 -7.85 -22.40 3.09
CA VAL A 149 -8.48 -23.66 2.67
C VAL A 149 -7.43 -24.56 2.04
N GLY A 150 -7.29 -25.79 2.54
CA GLY A 150 -6.33 -26.78 2.05
C GLY A 150 -4.89 -26.61 2.54
N MET A 151 -4.61 -25.62 3.41
CA MET A 151 -3.29 -25.42 4.02
C MET A 151 -3.21 -25.89 5.48
N VAL A 152 -4.28 -26.47 5.99
CA VAL A 152 -4.35 -26.98 7.37
C VAL A 152 -3.99 -28.45 7.38
N ASP A 153 -3.02 -28.81 8.19
CA ASP A 153 -2.75 -30.21 8.52
C ASP A 153 -3.87 -30.71 9.45
N THR A 154 -4.63 -31.66 8.98
CA THR A 154 -5.75 -32.25 9.74
C THR A 154 -5.37 -33.52 10.45
N GLU A 155 -4.15 -34.01 10.32
CA GLU A 155 -3.66 -35.24 10.91
C GLU A 155 -3.11 -35.04 12.34
N ASP A 156 -2.68 -33.81 12.65
CA ASP A 156 -2.12 -33.47 13.97
C ASP A 156 -2.94 -32.36 14.66
N PRO A 157 -3.78 -32.70 15.65
CA PRO A 157 -4.61 -31.70 16.37
C PRO A 157 -3.81 -30.75 17.27
N GLU A 158 -2.56 -31.08 17.60
CA GLU A 158 -1.69 -30.25 18.42
C GLU A 158 -0.94 -29.19 17.57
N LYS A 159 -1.00 -29.32 16.25
CA LYS A 159 -0.37 -28.36 15.36
C LYS A 159 -1.11 -27.03 15.37
N PRO A 160 -0.43 -25.92 15.66
CA PRO A 160 -1.07 -24.61 15.70
C PRO A 160 -1.61 -24.22 14.31
N MET A 161 -2.63 -23.35 14.31
CA MET A 161 -3.10 -22.74 13.06
C MET A 161 -1.94 -22.11 12.30
N PRO A 162 -1.93 -22.19 10.96
CA PRO A 162 -0.93 -21.49 10.15
C PRO A 162 -0.99 -19.99 10.39
N PRO A 163 0.12 -19.25 10.23
CA PRO A 163 0.15 -17.79 10.40
C PRO A 163 -0.87 -17.10 9.49
N PHE A 164 -1.70 -16.24 10.07
CA PHE A 164 -2.77 -15.50 9.37
C PHE A 164 -2.67 -13.98 9.56
N HIS A 165 -1.64 -13.53 10.25
CA HIS A 165 -1.49 -12.13 10.69
C HIS A 165 -1.55 -11.13 9.54
N TYR A 166 -0.90 -11.46 8.42
CA TYR A 166 -0.92 -10.63 7.23
C TYR A 166 -2.34 -10.51 6.63
N SER A 167 -3.04 -11.63 6.50
CA SER A 167 -4.41 -11.67 5.96
C SER A 167 -5.36 -10.84 6.83
N ILE A 168 -5.28 -10.98 8.18
CA ILE A 168 -6.07 -10.19 9.12
C ILE A 168 -5.75 -8.69 9.00
N ALA A 169 -4.47 -8.33 8.89
CA ALA A 169 -4.11 -6.93 8.67
C ALA A 169 -4.71 -6.40 7.37
N LYS A 170 -4.66 -7.18 6.28
CA LYS A 170 -5.14 -6.75 4.95
C LYS A 170 -6.67 -6.71 4.84
N ILE A 171 -7.41 -7.57 5.55
CA ILE A 171 -8.87 -7.41 5.68
C ILE A 171 -9.22 -6.21 6.57
N GLY A 172 -8.42 -5.94 7.61
CA GLY A 172 -8.52 -4.73 8.42
C GLY A 172 -8.37 -3.45 7.59
N ILE A 173 -7.48 -3.43 6.60
CA ILE A 173 -7.33 -2.32 5.64
C ILE A 173 -8.61 -2.09 4.83
N ALA A 174 -9.32 -3.14 4.41
CA ALA A 174 -10.61 -2.98 3.71
C ALA A 174 -11.66 -2.33 4.62
N GLY A 175 -11.72 -2.74 5.89
CA GLY A 175 -12.57 -2.11 6.90
C GLY A 175 -12.20 -0.64 7.17
N LEU A 176 -10.91 -0.36 7.37
CA LEU A 176 -10.38 0.99 7.55
C LEU A 176 -10.72 1.90 6.37
N THR A 177 -10.58 1.40 5.14
CA THR A 177 -10.93 2.12 3.91
C THR A 177 -12.40 2.58 3.92
N LYS A 178 -13.32 1.67 4.22
CA LYS A 178 -14.76 1.98 4.27
C LYS A 178 -15.09 2.99 5.36
N TYR A 179 -14.55 2.77 6.57
CA TYR A 179 -14.78 3.68 7.69
C TYR A 179 -14.27 5.10 7.40
N MET A 180 -13.03 5.20 6.92
CA MET A 180 -12.44 6.50 6.61
C MET A 180 -13.12 7.19 5.43
N ALA A 181 -13.59 6.46 4.43
CA ALA A 181 -14.37 7.02 3.32
C ALA A 181 -15.63 7.74 3.81
N GLY A 182 -16.38 7.11 4.73
CA GLY A 182 -17.53 7.74 5.36
C GLY A 182 -17.19 8.97 6.20
N ALA A 183 -16.12 8.88 7.02
CA ALA A 183 -15.71 9.96 7.91
C ALA A 183 -15.10 11.16 7.18
N LEU A 184 -14.38 10.93 6.06
CA LEU A 184 -13.64 11.97 5.35
C LEU A 184 -14.33 12.48 4.09
N GLY A 185 -15.33 11.75 3.58
CA GLY A 185 -16.13 12.15 2.41
C GLY A 185 -16.72 13.56 2.50
N PRO A 186 -17.32 13.99 3.64
CA PRO A 186 -17.83 15.36 3.79
C PRO A 186 -16.78 16.46 3.65
N TRP A 187 -15.49 16.09 3.73
CA TRP A 187 -14.34 16.98 3.52
C TRP A 187 -13.78 16.97 2.10
N GLY A 188 -14.44 16.26 1.16
CA GLY A 188 -13.96 16.11 -0.21
C GLY A 188 -12.74 15.19 -0.34
N ILE A 189 -12.57 14.25 0.61
CA ILE A 189 -11.44 13.31 0.62
C ILE A 189 -11.95 11.92 0.24
N ASN A 190 -11.41 11.38 -0.85
CA ASN A 190 -11.69 10.00 -1.25
C ASN A 190 -10.71 9.02 -0.56
N VAL A 191 -11.23 7.90 -0.10
CA VAL A 191 -10.42 6.83 0.49
C VAL A 191 -10.76 5.52 -0.19
N ASN A 192 -9.80 4.92 -0.89
CA ASN A 192 -9.97 3.65 -1.60
C ASN A 192 -8.78 2.74 -1.32
N ALA A 193 -8.91 1.47 -1.69
CA ALA A 193 -7.83 0.50 -1.58
C ALA A 193 -7.58 -0.22 -2.91
N ILE A 194 -6.35 -0.69 -3.09
CA ILE A 194 -5.97 -1.66 -4.12
C ILE A 194 -5.66 -2.97 -3.43
N ALA A 195 -6.19 -4.08 -3.92
CA ALA A 195 -5.90 -5.43 -3.45
C ALA A 195 -5.18 -6.22 -4.56
N PRO A 196 -3.84 -6.22 -4.56
CA PRO A 196 -3.08 -6.98 -5.56
C PRO A 196 -3.17 -8.49 -5.33
N GLY A 197 -3.06 -9.24 -6.43
CA GLY A 197 -2.67 -10.63 -6.41
C GLY A 197 -1.18 -10.84 -6.22
N VAL A 198 -0.69 -12.02 -6.57
CA VAL A 198 0.73 -12.37 -6.49
C VAL A 198 1.53 -11.44 -7.40
N THR A 199 2.28 -10.54 -6.79
CA THR A 199 3.09 -9.53 -7.49
C THR A 199 4.57 -9.87 -7.32
N MET A 200 5.29 -10.05 -8.42
CA MET A 200 6.68 -10.47 -8.45
C MET A 200 7.63 -9.29 -8.17
N THR A 201 7.69 -8.89 -6.91
CA THR A 201 8.70 -7.95 -6.42
C THR A 201 10.01 -8.68 -6.12
N GLU A 202 11.11 -7.93 -5.94
CA GLU A 202 12.36 -8.49 -5.44
C GLU A 202 12.18 -9.23 -4.11
N ALA A 203 11.35 -8.69 -3.24
CA ALA A 203 11.00 -9.29 -1.96
C ALA A 203 10.22 -10.60 -2.13
N THR A 204 9.20 -10.62 -3.00
CA THR A 204 8.41 -11.83 -3.27
C THR A 204 9.29 -12.95 -3.81
N ARG A 205 10.22 -12.64 -4.72
CA ARG A 205 11.15 -13.63 -5.31
C ARG A 205 12.08 -14.29 -4.28
N LYS A 206 12.39 -13.58 -3.18
CA LYS A 206 13.24 -14.12 -2.10
C LYS A 206 12.48 -15.08 -1.17
N ILE A 207 11.15 -14.99 -1.10
CA ILE A 207 10.33 -15.67 -0.07
C ILE A 207 9.44 -16.75 -0.67
N VAL A 208 8.89 -16.49 -1.85
CA VAL A 208 7.94 -17.40 -2.50
C VAL A 208 8.70 -18.25 -3.52
N PRO A 209 8.84 -19.56 -3.27
CA PRO A 209 9.41 -20.48 -4.27
C PRO A 209 8.67 -20.35 -5.61
N GLU A 210 9.39 -20.51 -6.70
CA GLU A 210 8.84 -20.31 -8.05
C GLU A 210 7.68 -21.28 -8.35
N GLU A 211 7.76 -22.51 -7.82
CA GLU A 211 6.71 -23.53 -7.96
C GLU A 211 5.41 -23.07 -7.27
N ILE A 212 5.53 -22.45 -6.08
CA ILE A 212 4.35 -21.94 -5.35
C ILE A 212 3.78 -20.70 -6.08
N ALA A 213 4.64 -19.79 -6.55
CA ALA A 213 4.18 -18.64 -7.32
C ALA A 213 3.46 -19.09 -8.60
N SER A 214 4.01 -20.07 -9.31
CA SER A 214 3.41 -20.66 -10.51
C SER A 214 2.08 -21.35 -10.22
N ALA A 215 1.99 -22.11 -9.12
CA ALA A 215 0.74 -22.75 -8.70
C ALA A 215 -0.35 -21.73 -8.37
N LEU A 216 -0.01 -20.64 -7.67
CA LEU A 216 -0.96 -19.56 -7.36
C LEU A 216 -1.45 -18.85 -8.62
N VAL A 217 -0.58 -18.65 -9.61
CA VAL A 217 -0.92 -18.04 -10.89
C VAL A 217 -1.92 -18.87 -11.69
N MET A 218 -1.90 -20.20 -11.55
CA MET A 218 -2.86 -21.09 -12.23
C MET A 218 -4.31 -20.86 -11.82
N PHE A 219 -4.54 -20.27 -10.64
CA PHE A 219 -5.88 -19.89 -10.18
C PHE A 219 -6.34 -18.52 -10.72
N SER A 220 -5.48 -17.76 -11.39
CA SER A 220 -5.89 -16.51 -12.02
C SER A 220 -6.36 -16.74 -13.46
N ALA A 221 -7.40 -16.04 -13.89
CA ALA A 221 -7.93 -16.16 -15.25
C ALA A 221 -6.89 -15.77 -16.33
N LEU A 222 -6.05 -14.77 -16.05
CA LEU A 222 -5.01 -14.31 -16.98
C LEU A 222 -3.72 -15.14 -16.91
N ARG A 223 -3.61 -16.07 -15.95
CA ARG A 223 -2.51 -17.04 -15.80
C ARG A 223 -1.11 -16.44 -15.91
N ARG A 224 -0.92 -15.26 -15.33
CA ARG A 224 0.39 -14.63 -15.16
C ARG A 224 0.50 -13.93 -13.82
N ALA A 225 1.68 -13.97 -13.21
CA ALA A 225 1.97 -13.18 -12.03
C ALA A 225 2.03 -11.67 -12.39
N LEU A 226 1.59 -10.83 -11.47
CA LEU A 226 1.69 -9.39 -11.65
C LEU A 226 3.14 -8.93 -11.51
N GLN A 227 3.48 -7.90 -12.27
CA GLN A 227 4.64 -7.06 -12.02
C GLN A 227 4.19 -5.79 -11.27
N PRO A 228 5.06 -5.10 -10.52
CA PRO A 228 4.72 -3.86 -9.84
C PRO A 228 4.06 -2.82 -10.76
N GLU A 229 4.46 -2.77 -12.02
CA GLU A 229 3.95 -1.85 -13.04
C GLU A 229 2.48 -2.08 -13.40
N ASP A 230 1.98 -3.32 -13.28
CA ASP A 230 0.57 -3.67 -13.55
C ASP A 230 -0.41 -2.94 -12.60
N LEU A 231 0.08 -2.56 -11.41
CA LEU A 231 -0.72 -1.87 -10.39
C LEU A 231 -0.75 -0.35 -10.58
N THR A 232 0.22 0.20 -11.32
CA THR A 232 0.44 1.65 -11.39
C THR A 232 -0.70 2.39 -12.08
N GLY A 233 -1.34 1.76 -13.07
CA GLY A 233 -2.50 2.34 -13.76
C GLY A 233 -3.68 2.57 -12.82
N THR A 234 -4.00 1.59 -11.98
CA THR A 234 -5.06 1.68 -10.97
C THR A 234 -4.71 2.74 -9.91
N ALA A 235 -3.47 2.81 -9.47
CA ALA A 235 -3.03 3.82 -8.50
C ALA A 235 -3.16 5.24 -9.08
N VAL A 236 -2.76 5.47 -10.33
CA VAL A 236 -2.92 6.75 -11.02
C VAL A 236 -4.40 7.11 -11.19
N PHE A 237 -5.26 6.15 -11.57
CA PHE A 237 -6.71 6.35 -11.63
C PHE A 237 -7.26 6.82 -10.29
N LEU A 238 -6.97 6.11 -9.19
CA LEU A 238 -7.45 6.48 -7.86
C LEU A 238 -6.87 7.80 -7.34
N ALA A 239 -5.68 8.19 -7.77
CA ALA A 239 -5.04 9.45 -7.40
C ALA A 239 -5.54 10.65 -8.24
N SER A 240 -6.15 10.40 -9.39
CA SER A 240 -6.58 11.44 -10.35
C SER A 240 -8.02 11.92 -10.12
N ALA A 241 -8.45 12.90 -10.90
CA ALA A 241 -9.83 13.39 -10.91
C ALA A 241 -10.83 12.36 -11.47
N ASP A 242 -10.36 11.37 -12.24
CA ASP A 242 -11.22 10.34 -12.85
C ASP A 242 -11.94 9.47 -11.79
N SER A 243 -11.47 9.49 -10.55
CA SER A 243 -12.07 8.78 -9.41
C SER A 243 -12.73 9.70 -8.37
N ASP A 244 -13.09 10.95 -8.73
CA ASP A 244 -13.60 11.92 -7.74
C ASP A 244 -14.93 11.47 -7.09
N LEU A 245 -15.74 10.66 -7.75
CA LEU A 245 -16.97 10.08 -7.18
C LEU A 245 -16.79 8.64 -6.65
N MET A 246 -15.57 8.13 -6.61
CA MET A 246 -15.26 6.80 -6.08
C MET A 246 -14.63 6.92 -4.69
N THR A 247 -15.28 6.35 -3.68
CA THR A 247 -14.76 6.27 -2.31
C THR A 247 -15.26 5.02 -1.60
N GLY A 248 -14.51 4.49 -0.64
CA GLY A 248 -14.84 3.28 0.11
C GLY A 248 -14.65 1.97 -0.65
N GLN A 249 -14.05 2.00 -1.83
CA GLN A 249 -13.92 0.83 -2.69
C GLN A 249 -12.59 0.12 -2.49
N VAL A 250 -12.60 -1.20 -2.70
CA VAL A 250 -11.39 -2.02 -2.81
C VAL A 250 -11.34 -2.59 -4.21
N LEU A 251 -10.36 -2.14 -4.99
CA LEU A 251 -10.16 -2.60 -6.36
C LEU A 251 -9.19 -3.79 -6.36
N VAL A 252 -9.69 -4.95 -6.74
CA VAL A 252 -8.86 -6.14 -6.90
C VAL A 252 -8.13 -6.06 -8.24
N VAL A 253 -6.80 -6.26 -8.21
CA VAL A 253 -5.94 -6.32 -9.39
C VAL A 253 -5.07 -7.56 -9.27
N ASP A 254 -5.55 -8.68 -9.79
CA ASP A 254 -4.97 -10.00 -9.53
C ASP A 254 -5.01 -10.96 -10.74
N GLY A 255 -5.41 -10.45 -11.89
CA GLY A 255 -5.57 -11.26 -13.09
C GLY A 255 -6.81 -12.18 -13.06
N GLY A 256 -7.80 -11.86 -12.20
CA GLY A 256 -9.03 -12.63 -12.08
C GLY A 256 -8.91 -13.88 -11.21
N MET A 257 -8.12 -13.80 -10.13
CA MET A 257 -8.05 -14.83 -9.09
C MET A 257 -9.21 -14.71 -8.11
N ILE A 258 -9.52 -13.48 -7.69
CA ILE A 258 -10.64 -13.15 -6.82
C ILE A 258 -11.63 -12.27 -7.59
N MET A 259 -12.86 -12.74 -7.72
CA MET A 259 -13.93 -12.02 -8.39
C MET A 259 -14.95 -11.59 -7.32
N LEU A 260 -14.78 -10.36 -6.81
CA LEU A 260 -15.72 -9.73 -5.88
C LEU A 260 -16.81 -9.05 -6.70
N GLY A 261 -18.05 -9.54 -6.63
CA GLY A 261 -19.17 -9.00 -7.36
C GLY A 261 -20.44 -9.04 -6.58
#